data_f9fbc88878632ca958831ffc7f3db324
#
_entry.id   f9fbc88878632ca958831ffc7f3db324
#
_cell.length_a   1.000
_cell.length_b   1.000
_cell.length_c   1.000
_cell.angle_alpha   90.00
_cell.angle_beta   90.00
_cell.angle_gamma   90.00
#
_symmetry.space_group_name_H-M   'P 1'
#
loop_
_entity.id
_entity.type
_entity.pdbx_description
1 polymer ?
#
loop_
_entity_poly.entity_id
_entity_poly.type
_entity_poly.pdbx_seq_one_letter_code
_entity_poly.pdbx_strand_id
1 'polypeptide(L)'
;MPWSITVCCISILLVLSRLCDRLLRATGTSLWGAFLFLFALCVCEILPPIPVSPLVIIKPYATFLLLLGSAVLLARASRTARIRALIGGIVLSLLALLILMLLPPEASPLLIGSLPMAIVAFLCGYTADATAVAIMLSSIIAELSYAFLELPYFELGTSDFLDAACISGFFALILCRIFAHSPLADRRRLVADRVSHLPR
;
A
#
# COMPACT_ATOMS: atom_id res chain seq x y z
N MET A 1 -11.48 -12.28 12.75
CA MET A 1 -11.86 -11.23 11.79
C MET A 1 -10.57 -10.72 11.14
N PRO A 2 -10.49 -10.61 9.82
CA PRO A 2 -9.31 -10.06 9.17
C PRO A 2 -9.13 -8.58 9.59
N TRP A 3 -7.90 -8.20 9.87
CA TRP A 3 -7.55 -6.84 10.30
C TRP A 3 -7.79 -5.81 9.19
N SER A 4 -7.70 -6.23 7.92
CA SER A 4 -8.01 -5.41 6.74
C SER A 4 -9.38 -4.76 6.84
N ILE A 5 -10.43 -5.50 7.22
CA ILE A 5 -11.78 -4.95 7.36
C ILE A 5 -11.80 -3.85 8.43
N THR A 6 -11.19 -4.09 9.59
CA THR A 6 -11.16 -3.09 10.68
C THR A 6 -10.44 -1.82 10.24
N VAL A 7 -9.26 -1.96 9.61
CA VAL A 7 -8.47 -0.82 9.11
C VAL A 7 -9.20 -0.09 8.00
N CYS A 8 -9.84 -0.80 7.06
CA CYS A 8 -10.63 -0.17 6.01
C CYS A 8 -11.84 0.58 6.57
N CYS A 9 -12.55 0.03 7.55
CA CYS A 9 -13.66 0.73 8.20
C CYS A 9 -13.19 2.02 8.90
N ILE A 10 -12.07 1.97 9.65
CA ILE A 10 -11.49 3.16 10.27
C ILE A 10 -11.09 4.18 9.19
N SER A 11 -10.45 3.72 8.10
CA SER A 11 -10.04 4.58 6.99
C SER A 11 -11.24 5.22 6.29
N ILE A 12 -12.34 4.50 6.10
CA ILE A 12 -13.60 5.02 5.56
C ILE A 12 -14.14 6.14 6.47
N LEU A 13 -14.18 5.93 7.78
CA LEU A 13 -14.64 6.94 8.72
C LEU A 13 -13.76 8.19 8.67
N LEU A 14 -12.43 8.03 8.55
CA LEU A 14 -11.49 9.15 8.42
C LEU A 14 -11.66 9.90 7.08
N VAL A 15 -11.97 9.20 6.01
CA VAL A 15 -12.28 9.80 4.70
C VAL A 15 -13.60 10.58 4.76
N LEU A 16 -14.66 9.98 5.30
CA LEU A 16 -15.97 10.63 5.42
C LEU A 16 -15.94 11.85 6.37
N SER A 17 -15.16 11.79 7.45
CA SER A 17 -14.96 12.93 8.36
C SER A 17 -14.07 14.05 7.80
N ARG A 18 -13.60 13.91 6.55
CA ARG A 18 -12.69 14.83 5.86
C ARG A 18 -11.34 15.06 6.54
N LEU A 19 -11.00 14.24 7.52
CA LEU A 19 -9.68 14.32 8.19
C LEU A 19 -8.53 13.99 7.23
N CYS A 20 -8.81 13.28 6.15
CA CYS A 20 -7.86 12.89 5.11
C CYS A 20 -7.86 13.78 3.86
N ASP A 21 -8.61 14.88 3.81
CA ASP A 21 -8.73 15.75 2.62
C ASP A 21 -7.37 16.22 2.04
N ARG A 22 -6.40 16.46 2.91
CA ARG A 22 -5.04 16.86 2.47
C ARG A 22 -4.30 15.72 1.78
N LEU A 23 -4.42 14.50 2.32
CA LEU A 23 -3.82 13.31 1.71
C LEU A 23 -4.50 12.98 0.37
N LEU A 24 -5.82 13.07 0.31
CA LEU A 24 -6.59 12.85 -0.92
C LEU A 24 -6.20 13.85 -2.01
N ARG A 25 -6.04 15.12 -1.66
CA ARG A 25 -5.53 16.13 -2.61
C ARG A 25 -4.10 15.87 -3.05
N ALA A 26 -3.23 15.43 -2.13
CA ALA A 26 -1.85 15.08 -2.45
C ALA A 26 -1.73 13.90 -3.41
N THR A 27 -2.64 12.92 -3.33
CA THR A 27 -2.71 11.76 -4.25
C THR A 27 -3.55 12.04 -5.49
N GLY A 28 -4.18 13.22 -5.61
CA GLY A 28 -5.11 13.52 -6.69
C GLY A 28 -6.37 12.64 -6.70
N THR A 29 -6.69 12.00 -5.57
CA THR A 29 -7.82 11.08 -5.43
C THR A 29 -9.03 11.85 -4.92
N SER A 30 -10.20 11.63 -5.54
CA SER A 30 -11.44 12.20 -5.03
C SER A 30 -11.91 11.46 -3.76
N LEU A 31 -12.65 12.14 -2.90
CA LEU A 31 -13.23 11.56 -1.70
C LEU A 31 -14.06 10.31 -2.02
N TRP A 32 -14.90 10.39 -3.02
CA TRP A 32 -15.72 9.26 -3.48
C TRP A 32 -14.87 8.11 -4.07
N GLY A 33 -13.79 8.43 -4.79
CA GLY A 33 -12.87 7.41 -5.31
C GLY A 33 -12.17 6.64 -4.20
N ALA A 34 -11.69 7.34 -3.16
CA ALA A 34 -11.09 6.71 -2.00
C ALA A 34 -12.10 5.86 -1.20
N PHE A 35 -13.31 6.40 -0.99
CA PHE A 35 -14.40 5.65 -0.34
C PHE A 35 -14.74 4.37 -1.08
N LEU A 36 -14.98 4.45 -2.40
CA LEU A 36 -15.32 3.29 -3.23
C LEU A 36 -14.20 2.25 -3.25
N PHE A 37 -12.94 2.70 -3.30
CA PHE A 37 -11.79 1.79 -3.27
C PHE A 37 -11.70 1.02 -1.94
N LEU A 38 -11.80 1.71 -0.81
CA LEU A 38 -11.78 1.09 0.52
C LEU A 38 -12.99 0.18 0.75
N PHE A 39 -14.16 0.61 0.31
CA PHE A 39 -15.37 -0.21 0.38
C PHE A 39 -15.25 -1.48 -0.47
N ALA A 40 -14.72 -1.36 -1.69
CA ALA A 40 -14.47 -2.51 -2.56
C ALA A 40 -13.45 -3.48 -1.94
N LEU A 41 -12.41 -3.00 -1.25
CA LEU A 41 -11.48 -3.86 -0.51
C LEU A 41 -12.20 -4.65 0.59
N CYS A 42 -13.08 -4.02 1.37
CA CYS A 42 -13.90 -4.72 2.36
C CYS A 42 -14.77 -5.82 1.72
N VAL A 43 -15.39 -5.51 0.59
CA VAL A 43 -16.22 -6.50 -0.14
C VAL A 43 -15.37 -7.65 -0.67
N CYS A 44 -14.18 -7.36 -1.22
CA CYS A 44 -13.27 -8.40 -1.70
C CYS A 44 -12.85 -9.38 -0.60
N GLU A 45 -12.72 -8.90 0.64
CA GLU A 45 -12.35 -9.75 1.77
C GLU A 45 -13.47 -10.74 2.15
N ILE A 46 -14.72 -10.35 1.97
CA ILE A 46 -15.89 -11.17 2.29
C ILE A 46 -16.18 -12.22 1.19
N LEU A 47 -15.72 -11.96 -0.04
CA LEU A 47 -15.97 -12.87 -1.16
C LEU A 47 -15.26 -14.21 -0.97
N PRO A 48 -15.93 -15.33 -1.31
CA PRO A 48 -15.34 -16.65 -1.14
C PRO A 48 -14.17 -16.88 -2.13
N PRO A 49 -13.17 -17.66 -1.74
CA PRO A 49 -12.10 -18.06 -2.66
C PRO A 49 -12.64 -19.00 -3.75
N ILE A 50 -12.00 -19.00 -4.90
CA ILE A 50 -12.32 -19.87 -6.03
C ILE A 50 -11.37 -21.05 -6.01
N PRO A 51 -11.85 -22.28 -5.71
CA PRO A 51 -11.04 -23.48 -5.83
C PRO A 51 -10.94 -23.86 -7.32
N VAL A 52 -9.74 -23.72 -7.88
CA VAL A 52 -9.45 -24.13 -9.26
C VAL A 52 -9.09 -25.61 -9.32
N SER A 53 -8.39 -26.11 -8.31
CA SER A 53 -8.10 -27.52 -8.10
C SER A 53 -7.90 -27.80 -6.60
N PRO A 54 -7.76 -29.06 -6.16
CA PRO A 54 -7.47 -29.38 -4.76
C PRO A 54 -6.18 -28.72 -4.21
N LEU A 55 -5.25 -28.35 -5.10
CA LEU A 55 -3.96 -27.75 -4.76
C LEU A 55 -3.87 -26.26 -5.13
N VAL A 56 -4.91 -25.68 -5.76
CA VAL A 56 -4.88 -24.32 -6.27
C VAL A 56 -6.13 -23.59 -5.80
N ILE A 57 -5.96 -22.65 -4.89
CA ILE A 57 -7.01 -21.77 -4.38
C ILE A 57 -6.68 -20.32 -4.77
N ILE A 58 -7.62 -19.63 -5.40
CA ILE A 58 -7.40 -18.26 -5.86
C ILE A 58 -8.50 -17.36 -5.33
N LYS A 59 -8.11 -16.25 -4.71
CA LYS A 59 -9.01 -15.15 -4.32
C LYS A 59 -8.52 -13.85 -5.00
N PRO A 60 -8.74 -13.71 -6.31
CA PRO A 60 -8.07 -12.70 -7.14
C PRO A 60 -8.58 -11.28 -6.92
N TYR A 61 -9.69 -11.12 -6.21
CA TYR A 61 -10.43 -9.84 -6.16
C TYR A 61 -9.62 -8.70 -5.55
N ALA A 62 -9.00 -8.94 -4.39
CA ALA A 62 -8.20 -7.94 -3.69
C ALA A 62 -6.92 -7.61 -4.46
N THR A 63 -6.22 -8.63 -4.95
CA THR A 63 -4.99 -8.48 -5.75
C THR A 63 -5.26 -7.67 -7.03
N PHE A 64 -6.37 -7.97 -7.73
CA PHE A 64 -6.78 -7.21 -8.91
C PHE A 64 -7.13 -5.76 -8.56
N LEU A 65 -7.82 -5.52 -7.45
CA LEU A 65 -8.17 -4.17 -7.01
C LEU A 65 -6.94 -3.35 -6.61
N LEU A 66 -5.98 -3.97 -5.93
CA LEU A 66 -4.70 -3.33 -5.61
C LEU A 66 -3.90 -3.02 -6.88
N LEU A 67 -3.90 -3.92 -7.86
CA LEU A 67 -3.25 -3.70 -9.16
C LEU A 67 -3.89 -2.51 -9.90
N LEU A 68 -5.23 -2.47 -9.97
CA LEU A 68 -5.97 -1.37 -10.59
C LEU A 68 -5.68 -0.03 -9.87
N GLY A 69 -5.73 -0.02 -8.54
CA GLY A 69 -5.41 1.16 -7.73
C GLY A 69 -3.99 1.66 -7.98
N SER A 70 -3.02 0.75 -7.99
CA SER A 70 -1.62 1.09 -8.27
C SER A 70 -1.44 1.65 -9.69
N ALA A 71 -2.09 1.06 -10.69
CA ALA A 71 -2.03 1.53 -12.07
C ALA A 71 -2.61 2.95 -12.23
N VAL A 72 -3.76 3.23 -11.59
CA VAL A 72 -4.40 4.55 -11.62
C VAL A 72 -3.51 5.61 -10.97
N LEU A 73 -2.92 5.31 -9.81
CA LEU A 73 -2.02 6.24 -9.13
C LEU A 73 -0.71 6.44 -9.92
N LEU A 74 -0.12 5.38 -10.47
CA LEU A 74 1.07 5.47 -11.32
C LEU A 74 0.82 6.30 -12.58
N ALA A 75 -0.35 6.17 -13.20
CA ALA A 75 -0.69 6.95 -14.39
C ALA A 75 -0.68 8.46 -14.11
N ARG A 76 -1.08 8.86 -12.91
CA ARG A 76 -1.13 10.27 -12.47
C ARG A 76 0.17 10.78 -11.86
N ALA A 77 1.02 9.88 -11.37
CA ALA A 77 2.25 10.24 -10.68
C ALA A 77 3.31 10.83 -11.62
N SER A 78 4.14 11.73 -11.08
CA SER A 78 5.31 12.25 -11.79
C SER A 78 6.33 11.15 -12.08
N ARG A 79 7.22 11.34 -13.06
CA ARG A 79 8.24 10.35 -13.44
C ARG A 79 9.11 9.93 -12.24
N THR A 80 9.50 10.88 -11.41
CA THR A 80 10.30 10.60 -10.20
C THR A 80 9.53 9.81 -9.15
N ALA A 81 8.24 10.12 -8.96
CA ALA A 81 7.37 9.39 -8.04
C ALA A 81 7.12 7.95 -8.54
N ARG A 82 6.97 7.74 -9.85
CA ARG A 82 6.84 6.39 -10.44
C ARG A 82 8.07 5.54 -10.17
N ILE A 83 9.26 6.06 -10.41
CA ILE A 83 10.52 5.32 -10.18
C ILE A 83 10.65 4.97 -8.70
N ARG A 84 10.39 5.91 -7.79
CA ARG A 84 10.43 5.66 -6.34
C ARG A 84 9.41 4.62 -5.91
N ALA A 85 8.19 4.67 -6.44
CA ALA A 85 7.14 3.71 -6.15
C ALA A 85 7.52 2.29 -6.61
N LEU A 86 8.09 2.14 -7.80
CA LEU A 86 8.54 0.85 -8.33
C LEU A 86 9.69 0.27 -7.51
N ILE A 87 10.73 1.08 -7.25
CA ILE A 87 11.86 0.65 -6.41
C ILE A 87 11.36 0.32 -5.00
N GLY A 88 10.53 1.17 -4.40
CA GLY A 88 9.93 0.95 -3.10
C GLY A 88 9.11 -0.33 -3.04
N GLY A 89 8.32 -0.62 -4.08
CA GLY A 89 7.55 -1.85 -4.19
C GLY A 89 8.44 -3.10 -4.17
N ILE A 90 9.55 -3.10 -4.92
CA ILE A 90 10.51 -4.22 -4.93
C ILE A 90 11.19 -4.37 -3.56
N VAL A 91 11.69 -3.27 -2.99
CA VAL A 91 12.37 -3.30 -1.68
C VAL A 91 11.43 -3.83 -0.60
N LEU A 92 10.18 -3.37 -0.58
CA LEU A 92 9.18 -3.81 0.38
C LEU A 92 8.77 -5.26 0.18
N SER A 93 8.67 -5.75 -1.06
CA SER A 93 8.35 -7.16 -1.31
C SER A 93 9.47 -8.08 -0.82
N LEU A 94 10.72 -7.70 -1.03
CA LEU A 94 11.87 -8.44 -0.47
C LEU A 94 11.87 -8.42 1.06
N LEU A 95 11.53 -7.28 1.68
CA LEU A 95 11.40 -7.17 3.13
C LEU A 95 10.25 -8.05 3.66
N ALA A 96 9.11 -8.07 2.99
CA ALA A 96 7.97 -8.93 3.37
C ALA A 96 8.34 -10.42 3.31
N LEU A 97 9.01 -10.87 2.24
CA LEU A 97 9.49 -12.24 2.10
C LEU A 97 10.54 -12.58 3.18
N LEU A 98 11.44 -11.66 3.46
CA LEU A 98 12.43 -11.84 4.53
C LEU A 98 11.76 -12.01 5.89
N ILE A 99 10.74 -11.20 6.20
CA ILE A 99 9.97 -11.29 7.44
C ILE A 99 9.26 -12.66 7.53
N LEU A 100 8.65 -13.11 6.44
CA LEU A 100 8.00 -14.42 6.38
C LEU A 100 8.97 -15.59 6.61
N MET A 101 10.22 -15.44 6.12
CA MET A 101 11.24 -16.50 6.29
C MET A 101 11.89 -16.49 7.68
N LEU A 102 11.95 -15.34 8.34
CA LEU A 102 12.64 -15.19 9.64
C LEU A 102 11.73 -15.44 10.83
N LEU A 103 10.44 -15.17 10.70
CA LEU A 103 9.49 -15.29 11.81
C LEU A 103 8.67 -16.58 11.68
N PRO A 104 8.39 -17.26 12.81
CA PRO A 104 7.55 -18.44 12.80
C PRO A 104 6.10 -18.09 12.41
N PRO A 105 5.39 -18.97 11.71
CA PRO A 105 4.03 -18.73 11.22
C PRO A 105 3.02 -18.40 12.32
N GLU A 106 3.23 -18.95 13.52
CA GLU A 106 2.35 -18.70 14.68
C GLU A 106 2.38 -17.23 15.15
N ALA A 107 3.44 -16.50 14.84
CA ALA A 107 3.61 -15.10 15.24
C ALA A 107 2.90 -14.11 14.32
N SER A 108 2.15 -14.54 13.30
CA SER A 108 1.57 -13.66 12.28
C SER A 108 2.62 -12.67 11.70
N PRO A 109 3.64 -13.19 11.02
CA PRO A 109 4.86 -12.44 10.67
C PRO A 109 4.57 -11.16 9.87
N LEU A 110 3.61 -11.20 8.96
CA LEU A 110 3.24 -10.02 8.16
C LEU A 110 2.56 -8.94 9.00
N LEU A 111 1.80 -9.31 10.04
CA LEU A 111 1.19 -8.35 10.94
C LEU A 111 2.26 -7.60 11.75
N ILE A 112 3.22 -8.33 12.32
CA ILE A 112 4.34 -7.74 13.07
C ILE A 112 5.21 -6.89 12.13
N GLY A 113 5.43 -7.36 10.90
CA GLY A 113 6.21 -6.69 9.87
C GLY A 113 5.55 -5.44 9.27
N SER A 114 4.24 -5.24 9.49
CA SER A 114 3.50 -4.13 8.88
C SER A 114 4.02 -2.75 9.29
N LEU A 115 4.47 -2.58 10.54
CA LEU A 115 5.00 -1.31 11.03
C LEU A 115 6.37 -0.97 10.40
N PRO A 116 7.39 -1.83 10.43
CA PRO A 116 8.64 -1.58 9.69
C PRO A 116 8.41 -1.41 8.19
N MET A 117 7.49 -2.16 7.57
CA MET A 117 7.10 -1.96 6.17
C MET A 117 6.53 -0.57 5.92
N ALA A 118 5.70 -0.03 6.83
CA ALA A 118 5.17 1.32 6.73
C ALA A 118 6.27 2.38 6.76
N ILE A 119 7.27 2.22 7.64
CA ILE A 119 8.40 3.14 7.74
C ILE A 119 9.25 3.10 6.47
N VAL A 120 9.60 1.90 5.99
CA VAL A 120 10.39 1.74 4.77
C VAL A 120 9.62 2.26 3.55
N ALA A 121 8.31 2.01 3.46
CA ALA A 121 7.45 2.54 2.40
C ALA A 121 7.47 4.06 2.36
N PHE A 122 7.37 4.71 3.53
CA PHE A 122 7.45 6.16 3.66
C PHE A 122 8.83 6.68 3.22
N LEU A 123 9.92 6.04 3.65
CA LEU A 123 11.27 6.45 3.30
C LEU A 123 11.55 6.31 1.78
N CYS A 124 11.09 5.24 1.17
CA CYS A 124 11.24 5.01 -0.27
C CYS A 124 10.33 5.92 -1.10
N GLY A 125 9.06 6.04 -0.73
CA GLY A 125 8.06 6.80 -1.48
C GLY A 125 8.21 8.30 -1.31
N TYR A 126 8.35 8.78 -0.07
CA TYR A 126 8.44 10.17 0.35
C TYR A 126 7.21 11.03 0.03
N THR A 127 6.37 10.64 -0.90
CA THR A 127 5.09 11.28 -1.26
C THR A 127 3.96 10.27 -1.05
N ALA A 128 2.76 10.76 -0.72
CA ALA A 128 1.64 9.89 -0.39
C ALA A 128 1.24 8.94 -1.53
N ASP A 129 1.29 9.43 -2.77
CA ASP A 129 1.02 8.65 -3.99
C ASP A 129 2.06 7.54 -4.21
N ALA A 130 3.35 7.89 -4.17
CA ALA A 130 4.43 6.92 -4.35
C ALA A 130 4.46 5.87 -3.23
N THR A 131 4.21 6.29 -1.98
CA THR A 131 4.14 5.41 -0.81
C THR A 131 2.97 4.43 -0.93
N ALA A 132 1.77 4.91 -1.28
CA ALA A 132 0.61 4.06 -1.47
C ALA A 132 0.83 3.02 -2.59
N VAL A 133 1.37 3.45 -3.72
CA VAL A 133 1.69 2.56 -4.84
C VAL A 133 2.75 1.53 -4.44
N ALA A 134 3.81 1.94 -3.74
CA ALA A 134 4.85 1.02 -3.28
C ALA A 134 4.28 -0.11 -2.42
N ILE A 135 3.37 0.21 -1.49
CA ILE A 135 2.71 -0.79 -0.64
C ILE A 135 1.81 -1.72 -1.45
N MET A 136 0.98 -1.17 -2.35
CA MET A 136 0.11 -1.99 -3.19
C MET A 136 0.91 -2.96 -4.07
N LEU A 137 1.97 -2.47 -4.72
CA LEU A 137 2.84 -3.31 -5.54
C LEU A 137 3.60 -4.34 -4.72
N SER A 138 4.12 -3.96 -3.54
CA SER A 138 4.84 -4.89 -2.68
C SER A 138 3.97 -6.05 -2.22
N SER A 139 2.72 -5.78 -1.86
CA SER A 139 1.77 -6.82 -1.48
C SER A 139 1.56 -7.82 -2.62
N ILE A 140 1.31 -7.32 -3.84
CA ILE A 140 1.11 -8.17 -5.02
C ILE A 140 2.36 -9.01 -5.34
N ILE A 141 3.54 -8.36 -5.37
CA ILE A 141 4.80 -9.05 -5.72
C ILE A 141 5.16 -10.08 -4.65
N ALA A 142 5.05 -9.71 -3.36
CA ALA A 142 5.38 -10.62 -2.26
C ALA A 142 4.43 -11.82 -2.24
N GLU A 143 3.13 -11.61 -2.41
CA GLU A 143 2.13 -12.66 -2.46
C GLU A 143 2.37 -13.63 -3.61
N LEU A 144 2.57 -13.11 -4.84
CA LEU A 144 2.90 -13.95 -5.99
C LEU A 144 4.18 -14.73 -5.77
N SER A 145 5.23 -14.09 -5.25
CA SER A 145 6.50 -14.76 -4.98
C SER A 145 6.35 -15.87 -3.92
N TYR A 146 5.57 -15.59 -2.87
CA TYR A 146 5.32 -16.57 -1.82
C TYR A 146 4.51 -17.76 -2.34
N ALA A 147 3.46 -17.53 -3.12
CA ALA A 147 2.66 -18.58 -3.73
C ALA A 147 3.50 -19.50 -4.65
N PHE A 148 4.51 -18.95 -5.35
CA PHE A 148 5.45 -19.78 -6.13
C PHE A 148 6.43 -20.56 -5.27
N LEU A 149 6.80 -20.07 -4.09
CA LEU A 149 7.71 -20.78 -3.16
C LEU A 149 7.02 -21.96 -2.46
N GLU A 150 5.70 -21.90 -2.28
CA GLU A 150 4.92 -22.95 -1.61
C GLU A 150 4.46 -24.09 -2.53
N LEU A 151 4.87 -24.12 -3.78
CA LEU A 151 4.50 -25.23 -4.68
C LEU A 151 4.78 -26.61 -4.05
N PRO A 152 3.86 -27.58 -4.17
CA PRO A 152 2.73 -27.67 -5.13
C PRO A 152 1.43 -27.01 -4.69
N TYR A 153 1.33 -26.47 -3.47
CA TYR A 153 0.16 -25.73 -3.00
C TYR A 153 0.27 -24.29 -3.49
N PHE A 154 -0.66 -23.86 -4.30
CA PHE A 154 -0.70 -22.48 -4.80
C PHE A 154 -1.93 -21.78 -4.23
N GLU A 155 -1.72 -20.84 -3.33
CA GLU A 155 -2.76 -20.00 -2.76
C GLU A 155 -2.48 -18.52 -3.06
N LEU A 156 -3.46 -17.85 -3.70
CA LEU A 156 -3.37 -16.45 -4.04
C LEU A 156 -4.56 -15.70 -3.44
N GLY A 157 -4.34 -14.50 -2.94
CA GLY A 157 -5.37 -13.66 -2.32
C GLY A 157 -5.57 -13.98 -0.84
N THR A 158 -4.50 -14.37 -0.14
CA THR A 158 -4.57 -14.65 1.30
C THR A 158 -4.87 -13.36 2.07
N SER A 159 -5.67 -13.48 3.13
CA SER A 159 -6.01 -12.35 4.01
C SER A 159 -4.77 -11.70 4.64
N ASP A 160 -3.72 -12.46 4.90
CA ASP A 160 -2.52 -11.98 5.59
C ASP A 160 -1.76 -10.90 4.81
N PHE A 161 -1.64 -11.06 3.49
CA PHE A 161 -1.02 -10.03 2.63
C PHE A 161 -1.89 -8.77 2.53
N LEU A 162 -3.20 -8.94 2.47
CA LEU A 162 -4.12 -7.80 2.44
C LEU A 162 -4.14 -7.08 3.79
N ASP A 163 -4.14 -7.81 4.89
CA ASP A 163 -4.05 -7.25 6.24
C ASP A 163 -2.76 -6.43 6.40
N ALA A 164 -1.61 -7.00 6.00
CA ALA A 164 -0.33 -6.30 6.03
C ALA A 164 -0.33 -5.05 5.15
N ALA A 165 -0.89 -5.12 3.94
CA ALA A 165 -0.99 -3.98 3.03
C ALA A 165 -1.88 -2.87 3.60
N CYS A 166 -3.03 -3.20 4.18
CA CYS A 166 -3.95 -2.24 4.79
C CYS A 166 -3.33 -1.57 6.02
N ILE A 167 -2.72 -2.34 6.92
CA ILE A 167 -2.10 -1.83 8.14
C ILE A 167 -0.88 -0.97 7.79
N SER A 168 0.04 -1.48 6.98
CA SER A 168 1.22 -0.73 6.56
C SER A 168 0.85 0.53 5.78
N GLY A 169 -0.16 0.45 4.91
CA GLY A 169 -0.69 1.59 4.17
C GLY A 169 -1.25 2.68 5.08
N PHE A 170 -2.04 2.29 6.06
CA PHE A 170 -2.61 3.21 7.03
C PHE A 170 -1.53 3.96 7.83
N PHE A 171 -0.57 3.24 8.39
CA PHE A 171 0.52 3.85 9.15
C PHE A 171 1.44 4.71 8.26
N ALA A 172 1.77 4.25 7.06
CA ALA A 172 2.60 5.00 6.13
C ALA A 172 1.95 6.32 5.69
N LEU A 173 0.62 6.32 5.45
CA LEU A 173 -0.12 7.54 5.12
C LEU A 173 -0.20 8.50 6.31
N ILE A 174 -0.30 8.00 7.54
CA ILE A 174 -0.18 8.83 8.75
C ILE A 174 1.21 9.47 8.82
N LEU A 175 2.27 8.71 8.57
CA LEU A 175 3.64 9.25 8.52
C LEU A 175 3.76 10.33 7.44
N CYS A 176 3.25 10.09 6.24
CA CYS A 176 3.22 11.10 5.18
C CYS A 176 2.50 12.37 5.64
N ARG A 177 1.39 12.24 6.37
CA ARG A 177 0.66 13.41 6.88
C ARG A 177 1.45 14.19 7.93
N ILE A 178 2.09 13.50 8.87
CA ILE A 178 2.87 14.12 9.94
C ILE A 178 4.09 14.85 9.35
N PHE A 179 4.84 14.19 8.50
CA PHE A 179 6.08 14.75 7.94
C PHE A 179 5.87 15.74 6.80
N ALA A 180 4.72 15.71 6.10
CA ALA A 180 4.36 16.76 5.12
C ALA A 180 4.11 18.13 5.79
N HIS A 181 3.92 18.17 7.10
CA HIS A 181 3.79 19.42 7.88
C HIS A 181 5.10 19.82 8.57
N SER A 182 6.20 19.07 8.37
CA SER A 182 7.47 19.40 8.99
C SER A 182 8.08 20.63 8.31
N PRO A 183 8.74 21.56 9.05
CA PRO A 183 9.41 22.73 8.49
C PRO A 183 10.49 22.39 7.47
N LEU A 184 10.93 21.13 7.40
CA LEU A 184 11.85 20.62 6.39
C LEU A 184 11.20 20.51 4.99
N ALA A 185 9.90 20.21 4.91
CA ALA A 185 9.17 20.15 3.64
C ALA A 185 8.97 21.57 3.06
N ASP A 186 8.70 22.56 3.91
CA ASP A 186 8.57 23.97 3.50
C ASP A 186 9.91 24.58 3.04
N ARG A 187 11.02 24.25 3.70
CA ARG A 187 12.35 24.68 3.24
C ARG A 187 12.71 24.14 1.85
N ARG A 188 12.33 22.89 1.53
CA ARG A 188 12.59 22.32 0.19
C ARG A 188 11.71 22.94 -0.89
N ARG A 189 10.46 23.31 -0.58
CA ARG A 189 9.60 24.04 -1.50
C ARG A 189 10.17 25.44 -1.79
N LEU A 190 10.61 26.16 -0.76
CA LEU A 190 11.21 27.48 -0.90
C LEU A 190 12.54 27.44 -1.70
N VAL A 191 13.32 26.38 -1.58
CA VAL A 191 14.56 26.20 -2.39
C VAL A 191 14.21 25.85 -3.84
N ALA A 192 13.20 24.98 -4.07
CA ALA A 192 12.76 24.63 -5.42
C ALA A 192 12.15 25.84 -6.16
N ASP A 193 11.35 26.66 -5.46
CA ASP A 193 10.79 27.90 -6.02
C ASP A 193 11.89 28.93 -6.34
N ARG A 194 12.90 29.06 -5.50
CA ARG A 194 14.05 29.95 -5.79
C ARG A 194 14.86 29.52 -7.01
N VAL A 195 15.04 28.21 -7.19
CA VAL A 195 15.77 27.67 -8.36
C VAL A 195 14.97 27.83 -9.66
N SER A 196 13.63 27.77 -9.59
CA SER A 196 12.77 27.96 -10.77
C SER A 196 12.69 29.42 -11.25
N HIS A 197 13.04 30.39 -10.42
CA HIS A 197 13.05 31.83 -10.72
C HIS A 197 14.43 32.39 -11.10
N LEU A 198 15.47 31.56 -11.19
CA LEU A 198 16.75 31.99 -11.73
C LEU A 198 16.64 32.16 -13.25
N PRO A 199 16.95 33.35 -13.79
CA PRO A 199 16.94 33.59 -15.23
C PRO A 199 17.95 32.66 -15.90
N ARG A 200 17.50 31.98 -16.94
CA ARG A 200 18.34 31.16 -17.83
C ARG A 200 19.11 32.05 -18.79
#